data_4f440490cb88f09f1ae05602e9bc6ed2
#
_entry.id   4f440490cb88f09f1ae05602e9bc6ed2
#
_cell.length_a   1.000
_cell.length_b   1.000
_cell.length_c   1.000
_cell.angle_alpha   90.00
_cell.angle_beta   90.00
_cell.angle_gamma   90.00
#
_symmetry.space_group_name_H-M   'P 1'
#
loop_
_entity.id
_entity.type
_entity.pdbx_description
1 polymer ?
#
loop_
_entity_poly.entity_id
_entity_poly.type
_entity_poly.pdbx_seq_one_letter_code
_entity_poly.pdbx_strand_id
1 'polypeptide(L)'
;MRKLLISAVSILVICLGLLYSRNFIDSSNSGDKQTLTIFNWGEYIDPDLIKKFEEETGISVVYETFDSNEAMLTKIQAGSTPYDIVIPSDYMIKKMKKLNLLKKLDHSKIEGFDNIDPQFRDKSSKWFEIWKMGWLMGRSFRK
;
A
#
# COMPACT_ATOMS: atom_id res chain seq x y z
N MET A 1 25.60 8.77 46.77
CA MET A 1 24.46 7.87 46.60
C MET A 1 23.17 8.62 46.28
N ARG A 2 22.74 9.65 47.06
CA ARG A 2 21.50 10.38 46.86
C ARG A 2 21.39 11.08 45.46
N LYS A 3 22.51 11.67 44.96
CA LYS A 3 22.51 12.33 43.65
C LYS A 3 22.37 11.35 42.50
N LEU A 4 22.95 10.14 42.60
CA LEU A 4 22.82 9.08 41.60
C LEU A 4 21.40 8.50 41.56
N LEU A 5 20.74 8.36 42.69
CA LEU A 5 19.32 7.95 42.77
C LEU A 5 18.38 8.95 42.09
N ILE A 6 18.62 10.24 42.31
CA ILE A 6 17.81 11.32 41.73
C ILE A 6 17.97 11.34 40.20
N SER A 7 19.21 11.16 39.69
CA SER A 7 19.43 11.13 38.25
C SER A 7 18.81 9.86 37.60
N ALA A 8 18.87 8.71 38.25
CA ALA A 8 18.24 7.49 37.74
C ALA A 8 16.70 7.62 37.68
N VAL A 9 16.08 8.21 38.70
CA VAL A 9 14.63 8.44 38.72
C VAL A 9 14.21 9.45 37.65
N SER A 10 14.98 10.54 37.42
CA SER A 10 14.66 11.50 36.36
C SER A 10 14.74 10.90 34.98
N ILE A 11 15.74 10.04 34.70
CA ILE A 11 15.86 9.32 33.40
C ILE A 11 14.67 8.36 33.21
N LEU A 12 14.27 7.64 34.25
CA LEU A 12 13.11 6.73 34.19
C LEU A 12 11.81 7.48 33.86
N VAL A 13 11.58 8.63 34.48
CA VAL A 13 10.39 9.47 34.25
C VAL A 13 10.39 10.01 32.81
N ILE A 14 11.56 10.43 32.29
CA ILE A 14 11.68 10.90 30.91
C ILE A 14 11.39 9.76 29.92
N CYS A 15 11.96 8.56 30.15
CA CYS A 15 11.69 7.40 29.31
C CYS A 15 10.21 6.99 29.32
N LEU A 16 9.57 6.98 30.48
CA LEU A 16 8.13 6.72 30.60
C LEU A 16 7.28 7.78 29.89
N GLY A 17 7.67 9.06 30.00
CA GLY A 17 7.03 10.16 29.29
C GLY A 17 7.13 10.02 27.77
N LEU A 18 8.30 9.62 27.24
CA LEU A 18 8.52 9.36 25.82
C LEU A 18 7.73 8.14 25.32
N LEU A 19 7.65 7.08 26.10
CA LEU A 19 6.82 5.90 25.77
C LEU A 19 5.32 6.25 25.76
N TYR A 20 4.88 7.06 26.70
CA TYR A 20 3.49 7.51 26.75
C TYR A 20 3.12 8.45 25.59
N SER A 21 4.03 9.36 25.22
CA SER A 21 3.82 10.27 24.08
C SER A 21 3.78 9.52 22.73
N ARG A 22 4.55 8.44 22.56
CA ARG A 22 4.45 7.56 21.36
C ARG A 22 3.06 6.97 21.22
N ASN A 23 2.52 6.41 22.30
CA ASN A 23 1.17 5.82 22.26
C ASN A 23 0.09 6.87 21.99
N PHE A 24 0.29 8.11 22.44
CA PHE A 24 -0.66 9.19 22.20
C PHE A 24 -0.62 9.69 20.75
N ILE A 25 0.56 9.76 20.14
CA ILE A 25 0.73 10.15 18.72
C ILE A 25 0.15 9.08 17.79
N ASP A 26 0.37 7.80 18.07
CA ASP A 26 -0.23 6.71 17.29
C ASP A 26 -1.76 6.66 17.41
N SER A 27 -2.31 7.04 18.57
CA SER A 27 -3.77 7.02 18.81
C SER A 27 -4.51 8.21 18.16
N SER A 28 -3.84 9.34 17.96
CA SER A 28 -4.47 10.54 17.37
C SER A 28 -4.53 10.49 15.83
N ASN A 29 -3.88 9.53 15.18
CA ASN A 29 -3.89 9.37 13.73
C ASN A 29 -4.77 8.20 13.25
N SER A 30 -5.53 7.57 14.13
CA SER A 30 -6.43 6.45 13.82
C SER A 30 -7.88 6.91 13.65
N GLY A 31 -8.14 7.90 12.86
CA GLY A 31 -9.32 7.90 12.03
C GLY A 31 -9.06 6.84 10.94
N ASP A 32 -9.87 5.79 10.92
CA ASP A 32 -9.78 4.63 10.01
C ASP A 32 -10.02 5.04 8.55
N LYS A 33 -9.21 5.98 8.03
CA LYS A 33 -9.20 6.30 6.61
C LYS A 33 -8.52 5.14 5.90
N GLN A 34 -9.32 4.41 5.14
CA GLN A 34 -8.77 3.43 4.22
C GLN A 34 -7.79 4.15 3.28
N THR A 35 -6.61 3.58 3.10
CA THR A 35 -5.59 4.13 2.22
C THR A 35 -5.36 3.13 1.10
N LEU A 36 -5.33 3.62 -0.13
CA LEU A 36 -5.02 2.87 -1.34
C LEU A 36 -3.66 3.33 -1.87
N THR A 37 -2.68 2.44 -1.89
CA THR A 37 -1.33 2.74 -2.38
C THR A 37 -1.17 2.24 -3.81
N ILE A 38 -1.00 3.16 -4.75
CA ILE A 38 -0.87 2.89 -6.19
C ILE A 38 0.57 3.14 -6.64
N PHE A 39 1.17 2.19 -7.36
CA PHE A 39 2.50 2.31 -7.95
C PHE A 39 2.41 2.19 -9.46
N ASN A 40 2.64 3.30 -10.16
CA ASN A 40 2.36 3.45 -11.58
C ASN A 40 3.51 4.15 -12.32
N TRP A 41 3.42 4.23 -13.62
CA TRP A 41 4.27 5.07 -14.46
C TRP A 41 4.00 6.54 -14.20
N GLY A 42 5.02 7.38 -14.39
CA GLY A 42 4.84 8.82 -14.37
C GLY A 42 3.80 9.28 -15.40
N GLU A 43 3.01 10.29 -15.06
CA GLU A 43 2.05 10.96 -15.95
C GLU A 43 0.94 10.07 -16.58
N TYR A 44 0.70 8.88 -16.02
CA TYR A 44 -0.33 7.94 -16.52
C TYR A 44 -1.73 8.23 -15.98
N ILE A 45 -1.86 8.96 -14.90
CA ILE A 45 -3.15 9.34 -14.28
C ILE A 45 -3.16 10.85 -14.07
N ASP A 46 -4.26 11.48 -14.45
CA ASP A 46 -4.53 12.87 -14.12
C ASP A 46 -4.72 13.02 -12.59
N PRO A 47 -3.97 13.91 -11.92
CA PRO A 47 -4.13 14.16 -10.49
C PRO A 47 -5.55 14.54 -10.07
N ASP A 48 -6.31 15.21 -10.92
CA ASP A 48 -7.70 15.59 -10.64
C ASP A 48 -8.61 14.35 -10.52
N LEU A 49 -8.30 13.26 -11.24
CA LEU A 49 -9.04 11.99 -11.11
C LEU A 49 -8.78 11.33 -9.76
N ILE A 50 -7.56 11.41 -9.25
CA ILE A 50 -7.21 10.89 -7.93
C ILE A 50 -8.00 11.66 -6.86
N LYS A 51 -7.98 12.99 -6.93
CA LYS A 51 -8.71 13.85 -6.01
C LYS A 51 -10.22 13.56 -6.04
N LYS A 52 -10.79 13.44 -7.23
CA LYS A 52 -12.20 13.09 -7.41
C LYS A 52 -12.53 11.74 -6.76
N PHE A 53 -11.69 10.73 -6.96
CA PHE A 53 -11.85 9.42 -6.33
C PHE A 53 -11.82 9.52 -4.80
N GLU A 54 -10.89 10.28 -4.22
CA GLU A 54 -10.81 10.49 -2.78
C GLU A 54 -12.07 11.20 -2.23
N GLU A 55 -12.58 12.20 -2.96
CA GLU A 55 -13.81 12.93 -2.59
C GLU A 55 -15.05 12.03 -2.63
N GLU A 56 -15.16 11.18 -3.67
CA GLU A 56 -16.31 10.29 -3.85
C GLU A 56 -16.32 9.08 -2.92
N THR A 57 -15.14 8.55 -2.57
CA THR A 57 -15.04 7.29 -1.82
C THR A 57 -14.65 7.47 -0.36
N GLY A 58 -14.03 8.61 0.00
CA GLY A 58 -13.43 8.83 1.31
C GLY A 58 -12.13 8.04 1.53
N ILE A 59 -11.62 7.32 0.51
CA ILE A 59 -10.37 6.55 0.54
C ILE A 59 -9.23 7.48 0.16
N SER A 60 -8.19 7.59 1.01
CA SER A 60 -6.99 8.36 0.67
C SER A 60 -6.09 7.57 -0.27
N VAL A 61 -5.56 8.23 -1.30
CA VAL A 61 -4.68 7.60 -2.29
C VAL A 61 -3.23 8.04 -2.08
N VAL A 62 -2.34 7.07 -1.88
CA VAL A 62 -0.90 7.28 -1.95
C VAL A 62 -0.44 6.87 -3.34
N TYR A 63 -0.10 7.86 -4.18
CA TYR A 63 0.32 7.63 -5.54
C TYR A 63 1.83 7.76 -5.67
N GLU A 64 2.50 6.68 -6.04
CA GLU A 64 3.93 6.64 -6.29
C GLU A 64 4.21 6.28 -7.75
N THR A 65 5.32 6.75 -8.28
CA THR A 65 5.72 6.51 -9.67
C THR A 65 7.04 5.76 -9.77
N PHE A 66 7.23 5.07 -10.89
CA PHE A 66 8.48 4.42 -11.27
C PHE A 66 8.82 4.71 -12.73
N ASP A 67 10.12 4.66 -13.04
CA ASP A 67 10.65 4.93 -14.39
C ASP A 67 11.01 3.64 -15.15
N SER A 68 11.16 2.52 -14.44
CA SER A 68 11.43 1.22 -15.06
C SER A 68 10.79 0.06 -14.30
N ASN A 69 10.41 -0.98 -15.04
CA ASN A 69 9.84 -2.21 -14.46
C ASN A 69 10.82 -2.88 -13.48
N GLU A 70 12.11 -2.81 -13.74
CA GLU A 70 13.15 -3.44 -12.93
C GLU A 70 13.29 -2.72 -11.57
N ALA A 71 13.29 -1.39 -11.58
CA ALA A 71 13.32 -0.59 -10.36
C ALA A 71 12.04 -0.83 -9.53
N MET A 72 10.88 -0.84 -10.19
CA MET A 72 9.59 -1.17 -9.58
C MET A 72 9.63 -2.56 -8.92
N LEU A 73 10.07 -3.59 -9.65
CA LEU A 73 10.15 -4.95 -9.11
C LEU A 73 11.09 -5.04 -7.91
N THR A 74 12.26 -4.40 -7.99
CA THR A 74 13.23 -4.36 -6.89
C THR A 74 12.63 -3.75 -5.63
N LYS A 75 11.91 -2.64 -5.77
CA LYS A 75 11.25 -1.96 -4.65
C LYS A 75 10.14 -2.83 -4.04
N ILE A 76 9.35 -3.52 -4.87
CA ILE A 76 8.33 -4.47 -4.42
C ILE A 76 8.96 -5.64 -3.66
N GLN A 77 10.05 -6.23 -4.19
CA GLN A 77 10.73 -7.34 -3.54
C GLN A 77 11.39 -6.94 -2.21
N ALA A 78 11.83 -5.69 -2.07
CA ALA A 78 12.34 -5.16 -0.82
C ALA A 78 11.28 -5.10 0.29
N GLY A 79 9.99 -5.04 -0.07
CA GLY A 79 8.86 -5.14 0.85
C GLY A 79 8.71 -3.99 1.83
N SER A 80 9.37 -2.86 1.60
CA SER A 80 9.34 -1.70 2.48
C SER A 80 8.02 -0.92 2.43
N THR A 81 7.31 -0.99 1.30
CA THR A 81 6.03 -0.31 1.10
C THR A 81 4.97 -1.33 0.69
N PRO A 82 3.83 -1.38 1.37
CA PRO A 82 2.70 -2.22 0.96
C PRO A 82 1.95 -1.53 -0.20
N TYR A 83 2.19 -1.96 -1.42
CA TYR A 83 1.42 -1.50 -2.59
C TYR A 83 0.14 -2.33 -2.74
N ASP A 84 -0.98 -1.67 -3.00
CA ASP A 84 -2.26 -2.32 -3.29
C ASP A 84 -2.43 -2.57 -4.78
N ILE A 85 -2.04 -1.60 -5.60
CA ILE A 85 -2.13 -1.66 -7.06
C ILE A 85 -0.78 -1.33 -7.68
N VAL A 86 -0.35 -2.15 -8.65
CA VAL A 86 0.85 -1.91 -9.45
C VAL A 86 0.50 -2.05 -10.92
N ILE A 87 1.00 -1.17 -11.78
CA ILE A 87 0.70 -1.13 -13.22
C ILE A 87 1.98 -1.38 -14.05
N PRO A 88 2.50 -2.62 -14.09
CA PRO A 88 3.68 -2.98 -14.85
C PRO A 88 3.37 -3.28 -16.31
N SER A 89 4.42 -3.40 -17.13
CA SER A 89 4.29 -3.91 -18.50
C SER A 89 4.07 -5.43 -18.52
N ASP A 90 3.53 -5.97 -19.64
CA ASP A 90 3.16 -7.38 -19.84
C ASP A 90 4.20 -8.39 -19.41
N TYR A 91 5.45 -8.19 -19.89
CA TYR A 91 6.53 -9.12 -19.59
C TYR A 91 6.85 -9.15 -18.10
N MET A 92 6.67 -8.00 -17.43
CA MET A 92 6.91 -7.89 -16.00
C MET A 92 5.79 -8.56 -15.20
N ILE A 93 4.52 -8.46 -15.63
CA ILE A 93 3.41 -9.23 -15.06
C ILE A 93 3.72 -10.72 -15.07
N LYS A 94 4.19 -11.24 -16.20
CA LYS A 94 4.57 -12.67 -16.34
C LYS A 94 5.69 -13.05 -15.35
N LYS A 95 6.66 -12.14 -15.15
CA LYS A 95 7.76 -12.34 -14.20
C LYS A 95 7.25 -12.29 -12.75
N MET A 96 6.46 -11.29 -12.40
CA MET A 96 5.87 -11.13 -11.06
C MET A 96 4.96 -12.31 -10.69
N LYS A 97 4.20 -12.82 -11.66
CA LYS A 97 3.36 -14.02 -11.46
C LYS A 97 4.21 -15.25 -11.13
N LYS A 98 5.31 -15.48 -11.81
CA LYS A 98 6.25 -16.60 -11.51
C LYS A 98 6.86 -16.45 -10.11
N LEU A 99 7.02 -15.23 -9.63
CA LEU A 99 7.54 -14.91 -8.30
C LEU A 99 6.45 -14.92 -7.21
N ASN A 100 5.19 -15.24 -7.55
CA ASN A 100 4.03 -15.23 -6.64
C ASN A 100 3.82 -13.86 -5.95
N LEU A 101 4.13 -12.77 -6.64
CA LEU A 101 3.98 -11.41 -6.14
C LEU A 101 2.60 -10.80 -6.42
N LEU A 102 1.74 -11.50 -7.16
CA LEU A 102 0.45 -10.99 -7.61
C LEU A 102 -0.70 -11.80 -7.00
N LYS A 103 -1.83 -11.13 -6.76
CA LYS A 103 -3.07 -11.76 -6.32
C LYS A 103 -4.04 -11.85 -7.49
N LYS A 104 -4.67 -13.01 -7.67
CA LYS A 104 -5.71 -13.19 -8.69
C LYS A 104 -6.94 -12.35 -8.32
N LEU A 105 -7.45 -11.60 -9.31
CA LEU A 105 -8.68 -10.83 -9.16
C LEU A 105 -9.92 -11.72 -9.32
N ASP A 106 -10.96 -11.36 -8.58
CA ASP A 106 -12.31 -11.88 -8.77
C ASP A 106 -13.07 -10.94 -9.72
N HIS A 107 -13.17 -11.35 -10.99
CA HIS A 107 -13.80 -10.55 -12.04
C HIS A 107 -15.27 -10.28 -11.77
N SER A 108 -15.95 -11.12 -11.00
CA SER A 108 -17.36 -10.95 -10.66
C SER A 108 -17.60 -9.71 -9.79
N LYS A 109 -16.55 -9.20 -9.14
CA LYS A 109 -16.60 -8.02 -8.25
C LYS A 109 -16.15 -6.73 -8.93
N ILE A 110 -15.80 -6.78 -10.22
CA ILE A 110 -15.35 -5.62 -10.98
C ILE A 110 -16.51 -5.11 -11.81
N GLU A 111 -17.07 -3.96 -11.41
CA GLU A 111 -18.11 -3.30 -12.19
C GLU A 111 -17.58 -2.90 -13.56
N GLY A 112 -18.39 -3.11 -14.60
CA GLY A 112 -18.00 -2.77 -15.98
C GLY A 112 -16.97 -3.71 -16.61
N PHE A 113 -16.60 -4.83 -15.99
CA PHE A 113 -15.71 -5.82 -16.60
C PHE A 113 -16.24 -6.30 -17.96
N ASP A 114 -17.56 -6.39 -18.11
CA ASP A 114 -18.21 -6.78 -19.36
C ASP A 114 -18.15 -5.73 -20.48
N ASN A 115 -17.78 -4.49 -20.15
CA ASN A 115 -17.55 -3.44 -21.15
C ASN A 115 -16.17 -3.57 -21.84
N ILE A 116 -15.29 -4.44 -21.33
CA ILE A 116 -14.00 -4.72 -21.96
C ILE A 116 -14.22 -5.64 -23.14
N ASP A 117 -13.65 -5.29 -24.32
CA ASP A 117 -13.71 -6.13 -25.51
C ASP A 117 -13.20 -7.55 -25.19
N PRO A 118 -13.92 -8.62 -25.63
CA PRO A 118 -13.55 -10.01 -25.35
C PRO A 118 -12.10 -10.36 -25.76
N GLN A 119 -11.57 -9.77 -26.82
CA GLN A 119 -10.17 -10.00 -27.24
C GLN A 119 -9.14 -9.55 -26.17
N PHE A 120 -9.53 -8.62 -25.28
CA PHE A 120 -8.68 -8.14 -24.20
C PHE A 120 -9.01 -8.77 -22.86
N ARG A 121 -10.20 -9.39 -22.68
CA ARG A 121 -10.60 -10.02 -21.41
C ARG A 121 -9.65 -11.13 -20.98
N ASP A 122 -9.25 -12.00 -21.91
CA ASP A 122 -8.28 -13.08 -21.62
C ASP A 122 -6.89 -12.54 -21.30
N LYS A 123 -6.51 -11.41 -21.89
CA LYS A 123 -5.28 -10.71 -21.57
C LYS A 123 -5.43 -9.97 -20.25
N SER A 124 -6.56 -9.30 -20.01
CA SER A 124 -6.85 -8.60 -18.77
C SER A 124 -6.99 -9.54 -17.58
N SER A 125 -7.53 -10.76 -17.76
CA SER A 125 -7.52 -11.78 -16.71
C SER A 125 -6.11 -12.18 -16.25
N LYS A 126 -5.10 -11.85 -17.10
CA LYS A 126 -3.68 -11.97 -16.80
C LYS A 126 -3.04 -10.64 -16.35
N TRP A 127 -3.77 -9.51 -16.46
CA TRP A 127 -3.23 -8.16 -16.29
C TRP A 127 -3.65 -7.45 -15.02
N PHE A 128 -4.79 -7.81 -14.44
CA PHE A 128 -5.26 -7.24 -13.20
C PHE A 128 -5.00 -8.21 -12.06
N GLU A 129 -3.78 -8.23 -11.58
CA GLU A 129 -3.43 -8.94 -10.36
C GLU A 129 -3.03 -7.91 -9.30
N ILE A 130 -3.89 -7.75 -8.29
CA ILE A 130 -3.61 -6.92 -7.10
C ILE A 130 -2.59 -7.64 -6.22
N TRP A 131 -1.63 -6.92 -5.73
CA TRP A 131 -0.52 -7.45 -4.97
C TRP A 131 -0.86 -7.77 -3.51
N LYS A 132 -0.37 -8.94 -3.02
CA LYS A 132 -0.62 -9.44 -1.67
C LYS A 132 0.64 -9.34 -0.81
N MET A 133 1.04 -8.14 -0.38
CA MET A 133 2.11 -8.01 0.61
C MET A 133 1.66 -7.52 1.99
N GLY A 134 0.41 -7.12 2.17
CA GLY A 134 -0.17 -6.80 3.47
C GLY A 134 -0.34 -7.99 4.41
N TRP A 135 -0.18 -9.24 3.91
CA TRP A 135 -0.49 -10.44 4.70
C TRP A 135 0.67 -10.98 5.54
N LEU A 136 1.91 -10.65 5.19
CA LEU A 136 3.08 -11.07 5.99
C LEU A 136 3.33 -10.17 7.21
N MET A 137 2.66 -9.00 7.29
CA MET A 137 2.79 -8.07 8.41
C MET A 137 1.52 -7.92 9.27
N GLY A 138 0.60 -8.88 9.27
CA GLY A 138 -0.42 -9.02 10.32
C GLY A 138 -1.52 -7.96 10.36
N ARG A 139 -1.84 -7.26 9.26
CA ARG A 139 -3.05 -6.43 9.19
C ARG A 139 -4.17 -7.16 8.47
N SER A 140 -5.06 -7.71 9.26
CA SER A 140 -6.36 -8.23 8.85
C SER A 140 -7.22 -7.08 8.31
N PHE A 141 -7.55 -7.11 7.03
CA PHE A 141 -8.74 -6.39 6.55
C PHE A 141 -9.96 -7.08 7.16
N ARG A 142 -10.46 -6.53 8.26
CA ARG A 142 -11.79 -6.88 8.77
C ARG A 142 -12.85 -6.22 7.87
N LYS A 143 -13.82 -7.04 7.51
CA LYS A 143 -15.07 -6.72 6.79
C LYS A 143 -15.78 -5.54 7.40
#